data_d89cd61135d8eabdc170f2c8cc64ad64
#
_entry.id   d89cd61135d8eabdc170f2c8cc64ad64
#
_cell.length_a   1.000
_cell.length_b   1.000
_cell.length_c   1.000
_cell.angle_alpha   90.00
_cell.angle_beta   90.00
_cell.angle_gamma   90.00
#
_symmetry.space_group_name_H-M   'P 1'
#
loop_
_entity.id
_entity.type
_entity.pdbx_description
1 polymer ?
#
loop_
_entity_poly.entity_id
_entity_poly.type
_entity_poly.pdbx_seq_one_letter_code
_entity_poly.pdbx_strand_id
1 'polypeptide(L)'
;MGILWAKKDFKLTSTGVSEVVKTRIGGIDQYLLIQTEDVNSPVLLMLHGGPGFPVPGVSNRSRDFAMVTTTKKLVKHYTLVFWDQRGAGKTFNHHVPTETYNLSQFIQDAKEVIHYLKSRFNQRCIHLAGHSWGSILGLRLAQEIPNELHSYIGFSQIINWVENDRLCLQWTLQKAKSLHHAKAIAALEACGEPPFVTSVKQWQTLRMWMARFNSMIYTDEQVRHPGMKLIMSILLRSPDYSFSDIINTFRGFQHSYTQSLIEEFAQIDFAVSIPRLDIPVIFIHGRKDVHVYGNIVEEFYRKLDAPQGKQFIWKDKSSHMFHPEDSEANEHTLICMLE
;
A
#
# COMPACT_ATOMS: atom_id res chain seq x y z
N MET A 1 -8.58 -0.73 34.45
CA MET A 1 -7.64 -0.93 33.33
C MET A 1 -7.93 0.14 32.29
N GLY A 2 -7.23 1.24 32.32
CA GLY A 2 -7.36 2.30 31.33
C GLY A 2 -6.61 1.88 30.08
N ILE A 3 -7.31 1.35 29.08
CA ILE A 3 -6.80 1.27 27.73
C ILE A 3 -6.56 2.71 27.33
N LEU A 4 -5.32 3.02 27.06
CA LEU A 4 -4.81 4.33 26.63
C LEU A 4 -5.56 4.78 25.36
N TRP A 5 -6.68 5.45 25.53
CA TRP A 5 -7.36 6.15 24.44
C TRP A 5 -6.40 7.19 23.90
N ALA A 6 -5.77 6.86 22.79
CA ALA A 6 -4.90 7.83 22.17
C ALA A 6 -5.71 9.04 21.76
N LYS A 7 -5.14 10.18 22.01
CA LYS A 7 -5.63 11.44 21.47
C LYS A 7 -5.71 11.28 19.93
N LYS A 8 -6.87 11.55 19.36
CA LYS A 8 -7.04 11.58 17.90
C LYS A 8 -6.20 12.74 17.35
N ASP A 9 -5.56 12.51 16.22
CA ASP A 9 -4.73 13.54 15.59
C ASP A 9 -5.59 14.67 15.01
N PHE A 10 -6.83 14.33 14.59
CA PHE A 10 -7.85 15.30 14.19
C PHE A 10 -9.27 14.76 14.41
N LYS A 11 -10.25 15.66 14.40
CA LYS A 11 -11.66 15.34 14.42
C LYS A 11 -12.31 15.92 13.18
N LEU A 12 -13.22 15.15 12.57
CA LEU A 12 -14.09 15.69 11.54
C LEU A 12 -15.14 16.63 12.13
N THR A 13 -15.62 17.54 11.30
CA THR A 13 -16.73 18.44 11.63
C THR A 13 -18.03 17.65 11.84
N SER A 14 -19.03 18.27 12.42
CA SER A 14 -20.35 17.66 12.61
C SER A 14 -21.09 17.38 11.29
N THR A 15 -20.69 18.03 10.19
CA THR A 15 -21.24 17.85 8.83
C THR A 15 -20.47 16.79 8.03
N GLY A 16 -19.32 16.33 8.52
CA GLY A 16 -18.50 15.32 7.87
C GLY A 16 -18.95 13.91 8.21
N VAL A 17 -18.52 12.95 7.38
CA VAL A 17 -18.70 11.52 7.60
C VAL A 17 -17.38 10.90 8.06
N SER A 18 -17.44 10.12 9.14
CA SER A 18 -16.32 9.30 9.62
C SER A 18 -16.88 7.98 10.11
N GLU A 19 -16.91 6.99 9.24
CA GLU A 19 -17.55 5.71 9.52
C GLU A 19 -16.74 4.51 9.05
N VAL A 20 -16.94 3.38 9.72
CA VAL A 20 -16.47 2.08 9.27
C VAL A 20 -17.66 1.32 8.70
N VAL A 21 -17.56 1.00 7.42
CA VAL A 21 -18.60 0.27 6.69
C VAL A 21 -18.17 -1.17 6.53
N LYS A 22 -19.09 -2.09 6.85
CA LYS A 22 -18.99 -3.50 6.50
C LYS A 22 -19.85 -3.75 5.27
N THR A 23 -19.28 -4.28 4.21
CA THR A 23 -20.01 -4.54 2.97
C THR A 23 -19.58 -5.84 2.32
N ARG A 24 -20.44 -6.42 1.49
CA ARG A 24 -20.16 -7.68 0.77
C ARG A 24 -19.38 -7.37 -0.50
N ILE A 25 -18.14 -7.85 -0.58
CA ILE A 25 -17.22 -7.67 -1.71
C ILE A 25 -16.56 -9.02 -2.00
N GLY A 26 -16.55 -9.43 -3.27
CA GLY A 26 -15.91 -10.69 -3.69
C GLY A 26 -16.40 -11.91 -2.91
N GLY A 27 -17.67 -11.94 -2.56
CA GLY A 27 -18.28 -13.04 -1.83
C GLY A 27 -17.98 -13.10 -0.32
N ILE A 28 -17.26 -12.14 0.26
CA ILE A 28 -16.95 -12.07 1.70
C ILE A 28 -17.29 -10.69 2.27
N ASP A 29 -17.42 -10.61 3.61
CA ASP A 29 -17.56 -9.33 4.30
C ASP A 29 -16.21 -8.62 4.35
N GLN A 30 -16.16 -7.40 3.83
CA GLN A 30 -14.97 -6.56 3.84
C GLN A 30 -15.26 -5.21 4.50
N TYR A 31 -14.23 -4.52 4.98
CA TYR A 31 -14.37 -3.32 5.78
C TYR A 31 -13.70 -2.12 5.13
N LEU A 32 -14.43 -1.00 5.06
CA LEU A 32 -13.97 0.27 4.54
C LEU A 32 -14.04 1.32 5.65
N LEU A 33 -13.02 2.16 5.76
CA LEU A 33 -13.06 3.41 6.51
C LEU A 33 -13.31 4.55 5.54
N ILE A 34 -14.38 5.31 5.76
CA ILE A 34 -14.77 6.45 4.93
C ILE A 34 -14.73 7.71 5.78
N GLN A 35 -13.97 8.70 5.33
CA GLN A 35 -13.81 9.98 6.04
C GLN A 35 -13.87 11.15 5.06
N THR A 36 -14.74 12.13 5.34
CA THR A 36 -14.87 13.36 4.54
C THR A 36 -15.50 14.47 5.37
N GLU A 37 -15.18 15.71 5.07
CA GLU A 37 -15.92 16.88 5.56
C GLU A 37 -17.10 17.26 4.66
N ASP A 38 -17.12 16.78 3.40
CA ASP A 38 -18.22 16.95 2.46
C ASP A 38 -18.42 15.69 1.60
N VAL A 39 -19.55 15.05 1.73
CA VAL A 39 -19.92 13.82 1.00
C VAL A 39 -20.03 14.02 -0.53
N ASN A 40 -20.07 15.24 -1.01
CA ASN A 40 -20.04 15.57 -2.44
C ASN A 40 -18.61 15.67 -2.98
N SER A 41 -17.60 15.68 -2.13
CA SER A 41 -16.20 15.69 -2.54
C SER A 41 -15.84 14.45 -3.36
N PRO A 42 -14.92 14.56 -4.34
CA PRO A 42 -14.48 13.42 -5.12
C PRO A 42 -13.92 12.32 -4.24
N VAL A 43 -14.18 11.07 -4.60
CA VAL A 43 -13.67 9.90 -3.85
C VAL A 43 -12.20 9.66 -4.16
N LEU A 44 -11.39 9.45 -3.13
CA LEU A 44 -10.02 8.94 -3.22
C LEU A 44 -9.94 7.59 -2.49
N LEU A 45 -9.79 6.50 -3.24
CA LEU A 45 -9.57 5.16 -2.69
C LEU A 45 -8.07 4.88 -2.56
N MET A 46 -7.63 4.55 -1.35
CA MET A 46 -6.25 4.19 -1.02
C MET A 46 -6.11 2.68 -0.87
N LEU A 47 -5.32 2.04 -1.74
CA LEU A 47 -4.97 0.63 -1.69
C LEU A 47 -3.68 0.44 -0.87
N HIS A 48 -3.78 -0.24 0.28
CA HIS A 48 -2.64 -0.47 1.17
C HIS A 48 -1.62 -1.47 0.61
N GLY A 49 -0.43 -1.47 1.18
CA GLY A 49 0.63 -2.44 0.91
C GLY A 49 0.38 -3.82 1.53
N GLY A 50 1.32 -4.72 1.42
CA GLY A 50 1.25 -6.08 1.94
C GLY A 50 1.46 -7.10 0.83
N PRO A 51 0.50 -7.97 0.50
CA PRO A 51 -0.90 -8.09 0.94
C PRO A 51 -1.07 -8.44 2.42
N GLY A 52 -2.27 -8.24 2.94
CA GLY A 52 -2.64 -8.65 4.31
C GLY A 52 -2.22 -7.70 5.43
N PHE A 53 -1.61 -6.54 5.13
CA PHE A 53 -1.17 -5.57 6.14
C PHE A 53 -1.80 -4.19 5.92
N PRO A 54 -2.99 -3.91 6.50
CA PRO A 54 -3.82 -2.75 6.20
C PRO A 54 -3.34 -1.49 6.95
N VAL A 55 -2.21 -0.95 6.55
CA VAL A 55 -1.70 0.34 7.01
C VAL A 55 -1.26 1.14 5.78
N PRO A 56 -2.08 2.16 5.36
CA PRO A 56 -3.33 2.61 5.96
C PRO A 56 -4.52 1.68 5.71
N GLY A 57 -5.40 1.58 6.69
CA GLY A 57 -6.62 0.78 6.66
C GLY A 57 -7.64 1.33 7.66
N VAL A 58 -8.62 0.51 8.02
CA VAL A 58 -9.66 0.89 9.02
C VAL A 58 -9.05 1.33 10.35
N SER A 59 -7.88 0.79 10.72
CA SER A 59 -7.15 1.19 11.93
C SER A 59 -6.71 2.66 11.97
N ASN A 60 -6.70 3.35 10.83
CA ASN A 60 -6.24 4.74 10.70
C ASN A 60 -7.31 5.79 11.01
N ARG A 61 -8.50 5.41 11.50
CA ARG A 61 -9.56 6.38 11.78
C ARG A 61 -9.09 7.53 12.66
N SER A 62 -9.25 8.74 12.17
CA SER A 62 -8.79 9.98 12.82
C SER A 62 -7.29 10.03 13.10
N ARG A 63 -6.49 9.31 12.31
CA ARG A 63 -5.03 9.41 12.28
C ARG A 63 -4.59 10.21 11.09
N ASP A 64 -3.70 11.16 11.31
CA ASP A 64 -3.21 12.02 10.24
C ASP A 64 -2.20 11.29 9.36
N PHE A 65 -1.22 10.64 9.95
CA PHE A 65 -0.18 9.94 9.20
C PHE A 65 -0.67 8.59 8.66
N ALA A 66 -0.56 8.41 7.35
CA ALA A 66 -0.99 7.21 6.61
C ALA A 66 0.17 6.52 5.85
N MET A 67 1.38 6.52 6.36
CA MET A 67 2.62 5.96 5.79
C MET A 67 3.13 6.65 4.51
N VAL A 68 2.25 7.11 3.65
CA VAL A 68 2.59 7.72 2.34
C VAL A 68 2.14 9.17 2.24
N THR A 69 1.16 9.57 3.02
CA THR A 69 0.58 10.92 3.04
C THR A 69 0.07 11.27 4.42
N THR A 70 -0.20 12.55 4.65
CA THR A 70 -1.08 13.01 5.72
C THR A 70 -2.52 13.05 5.23
N THR A 71 -3.50 13.06 6.13
CA THR A 71 -4.92 12.92 5.77
C THR A 71 -5.78 14.11 6.20
N LYS A 72 -5.22 14.98 7.04
CA LYS A 72 -5.94 16.06 7.71
C LYS A 72 -6.54 17.10 6.76
N LYS A 73 -5.81 17.40 5.68
CA LYS A 73 -6.28 18.29 4.61
C LYS A 73 -7.05 17.49 3.56
N LEU A 74 -6.63 16.25 3.27
CA LEU A 74 -7.31 15.40 2.28
C LEU A 74 -8.81 15.25 2.56
N VAL A 75 -9.20 15.05 3.81
CA VAL A 75 -10.63 14.88 4.19
C VAL A 75 -11.49 16.12 3.95
N LYS A 76 -10.87 17.28 3.67
CA LYS A 76 -11.55 18.53 3.28
C LYS A 76 -11.81 18.63 1.79
N HIS A 77 -11.03 17.89 1.00
CA HIS A 77 -11.04 17.95 -0.46
C HIS A 77 -11.55 16.67 -1.10
N TYR A 78 -11.45 15.55 -0.35
CA TYR A 78 -11.82 14.23 -0.82
C TYR A 78 -12.76 13.51 0.16
N THR A 79 -13.59 12.64 -0.38
CA THR A 79 -14.11 11.51 0.36
C THR A 79 -13.01 10.44 0.38
N LEU A 80 -12.21 10.46 1.46
CA LEU A 80 -11.04 9.59 1.63
C LEU A 80 -11.48 8.21 2.12
N VAL A 81 -11.07 7.17 1.39
CA VAL A 81 -11.43 5.78 1.69
C VAL A 81 -10.17 4.93 1.89
N PHE A 82 -10.09 4.28 3.04
CA PHE A 82 -9.16 3.19 3.31
C PHE A 82 -9.91 1.86 3.36
N TRP A 83 -9.32 0.83 2.83
CA TRP A 83 -9.93 -0.49 2.72
C TRP A 83 -9.03 -1.55 3.35
N ASP A 84 -9.59 -2.32 4.30
CA ASP A 84 -8.97 -3.56 4.76
C ASP A 84 -9.26 -4.63 3.70
N GLN A 85 -8.31 -4.87 2.79
CA GLN A 85 -8.45 -5.80 1.68
C GLN A 85 -8.65 -7.24 2.17
N ARG A 86 -9.05 -8.16 1.28
CA ARG A 86 -9.14 -9.60 1.56
C ARG A 86 -7.92 -10.08 2.35
N GLY A 87 -8.16 -10.75 3.47
CA GLY A 87 -7.10 -11.26 4.33
C GLY A 87 -6.41 -10.22 5.22
N ALA A 88 -6.86 -8.96 5.22
CA ALA A 88 -6.23 -7.90 6.00
C ALA A 88 -7.12 -7.44 7.16
N GLY A 89 -6.52 -7.18 8.32
CA GLY A 89 -7.16 -6.53 9.46
C GLY A 89 -8.54 -7.08 9.84
N LYS A 90 -9.55 -6.23 9.80
CA LYS A 90 -10.94 -6.61 10.09
C LYS A 90 -11.55 -7.54 9.04
N THR A 91 -11.04 -7.53 7.83
CA THR A 91 -11.51 -8.40 6.73
C THR A 91 -10.93 -9.81 6.82
N PHE A 92 -9.88 -10.03 7.64
CA PHE A 92 -9.32 -11.37 7.79
C PHE A 92 -10.33 -12.32 8.39
N ASN A 93 -10.55 -13.46 7.70
CA ASN A 93 -11.37 -14.57 8.19
C ASN A 93 -10.69 -15.89 7.77
N HIS A 94 -10.36 -16.73 8.74
CA HIS A 94 -9.69 -18.02 8.52
C HIS A 94 -10.52 -19.05 7.74
N HIS A 95 -11.83 -18.80 7.56
CA HIS A 95 -12.71 -19.63 6.73
C HIS A 95 -12.69 -19.24 5.25
N VAL A 96 -12.04 -18.13 4.88
CA VAL A 96 -11.89 -17.75 3.48
C VAL A 96 -10.91 -18.71 2.82
N PRO A 97 -11.33 -19.38 1.73
CA PRO A 97 -10.48 -20.37 1.06
C PRO A 97 -9.17 -19.75 0.54
N THR A 98 -8.06 -20.45 0.77
CA THR A 98 -6.71 -19.95 0.41
C THR A 98 -6.52 -19.76 -1.10
N GLU A 99 -7.22 -20.51 -1.91
CA GLU A 99 -7.23 -20.39 -3.39
C GLU A 99 -7.81 -19.04 -3.87
N THR A 100 -8.57 -18.35 -3.02
CA THR A 100 -9.09 -17.00 -3.33
C THR A 100 -8.06 -15.89 -3.10
N TYR A 101 -6.89 -16.21 -2.54
CA TYR A 101 -5.77 -15.28 -2.41
C TYR A 101 -4.93 -15.31 -3.69
N ASN A 102 -5.49 -14.82 -4.77
CA ASN A 102 -4.85 -14.69 -6.08
C ASN A 102 -5.09 -13.28 -6.65
N LEU A 103 -4.24 -12.85 -7.58
CA LEU A 103 -4.26 -11.50 -8.12
C LEU A 103 -5.60 -11.14 -8.79
N SER A 104 -6.18 -12.11 -9.52
CA SER A 104 -7.47 -11.91 -10.19
C SER A 104 -8.60 -11.59 -9.19
N GLN A 105 -8.66 -12.32 -8.07
CA GLN A 105 -9.67 -12.07 -7.03
C GLN A 105 -9.47 -10.72 -6.34
N PHE A 106 -8.21 -10.34 -6.05
CA PHE A 106 -7.94 -9.01 -5.46
C PHE A 106 -8.33 -7.87 -6.41
N ILE A 107 -8.08 -8.02 -7.72
CA ILE A 107 -8.51 -7.04 -8.73
C ILE A 107 -10.05 -6.98 -8.80
N GLN A 108 -10.72 -8.14 -8.78
CA GLN A 108 -12.18 -8.20 -8.78
C GLN A 108 -12.77 -7.54 -7.53
N ASP A 109 -12.22 -7.83 -6.34
CA ASP A 109 -12.63 -7.18 -5.08
C ASP A 109 -12.49 -5.66 -5.19
N ALA A 110 -11.37 -5.18 -5.75
CA ALA A 110 -11.13 -3.74 -5.92
C ALA A 110 -12.13 -3.09 -6.90
N LYS A 111 -12.49 -3.77 -7.99
CA LYS A 111 -13.55 -3.30 -8.91
C LYS A 111 -14.90 -3.20 -8.19
N GLU A 112 -15.26 -4.18 -7.38
CA GLU A 112 -16.50 -4.14 -6.60
C GLU A 112 -16.50 -3.01 -5.57
N VAL A 113 -15.35 -2.74 -4.92
CA VAL A 113 -15.21 -1.56 -4.03
C VAL A 113 -15.39 -0.27 -4.80
N ILE A 114 -14.78 -0.13 -5.99
CA ILE A 114 -14.92 1.05 -6.84
C ILE A 114 -16.39 1.24 -7.23
N HIS A 115 -17.08 0.21 -7.70
CA HIS A 115 -18.51 0.27 -8.04
C HIS A 115 -19.38 0.64 -6.83
N TYR A 116 -19.11 0.06 -5.67
CA TYR A 116 -19.81 0.42 -4.43
C TYR A 116 -19.65 1.90 -4.08
N LEU A 117 -18.42 2.43 -4.15
CA LEU A 117 -18.13 3.83 -3.85
C LEU A 117 -18.76 4.77 -4.85
N LYS A 118 -18.69 4.47 -6.14
CA LYS A 118 -19.34 5.24 -7.21
C LYS A 118 -20.85 5.32 -7.01
N SER A 119 -21.49 4.19 -6.71
CA SER A 119 -22.93 4.13 -6.44
C SER A 119 -23.31 4.91 -5.20
N ARG A 120 -22.55 4.72 -4.11
CA ARG A 120 -22.82 5.35 -2.82
C ARG A 120 -22.74 6.87 -2.86
N PHE A 121 -21.73 7.41 -3.56
CA PHE A 121 -21.46 8.84 -3.63
C PHE A 121 -21.94 9.48 -4.95
N ASN A 122 -22.71 8.75 -5.76
CA ASN A 122 -23.21 9.19 -7.05
C ASN A 122 -22.12 9.80 -7.96
N GLN A 123 -20.96 9.12 -8.04
CA GLN A 123 -19.82 9.57 -8.84
C GLN A 123 -19.60 8.67 -10.06
N ARG A 124 -19.29 9.30 -11.20
CA ARG A 124 -18.96 8.57 -12.43
C ARG A 124 -17.60 7.89 -12.35
N CYS A 125 -16.62 8.58 -11.81
CA CYS A 125 -15.23 8.14 -11.67
C CYS A 125 -14.72 8.47 -10.27
N ILE A 126 -13.64 7.79 -9.84
CA ILE A 126 -12.96 8.06 -8.58
C ILE A 126 -11.45 8.26 -8.80
N HIS A 127 -10.76 8.87 -7.84
CA HIS A 127 -9.30 8.85 -7.78
C HIS A 127 -8.83 7.58 -7.09
N LEU A 128 -7.74 6.99 -7.60
CA LEU A 128 -7.18 5.76 -7.07
C LEU A 128 -5.72 5.97 -6.70
N ALA A 129 -5.34 5.58 -5.48
CA ALA A 129 -3.96 5.55 -5.06
C ALA A 129 -3.57 4.17 -4.54
N GLY A 130 -2.35 3.72 -4.84
CA GLY A 130 -1.86 2.42 -4.40
C GLY A 130 -0.43 2.50 -3.87
N HIS A 131 -0.14 1.84 -2.74
CA HIS A 131 1.19 1.77 -2.17
C HIS A 131 1.72 0.34 -2.21
N SER A 132 2.97 0.16 -2.69
CA SER A 132 3.64 -1.15 -2.65
C SER A 132 2.77 -2.24 -3.33
N TRP A 133 2.37 -3.29 -2.63
CA TRP A 133 1.39 -4.27 -3.13
C TRP A 133 0.15 -3.62 -3.76
N GLY A 134 -0.45 -2.64 -3.08
CA GLY A 134 -1.62 -1.91 -3.60
C GLY A 134 -1.35 -1.21 -4.93
N SER A 135 -0.10 -0.91 -5.26
CA SER A 135 0.29 -0.32 -6.54
C SER A 135 0.21 -1.32 -7.70
N ILE A 136 0.36 -2.61 -7.43
CA ILE A 136 0.12 -3.67 -8.44
C ILE A 136 -1.36 -3.66 -8.86
N LEU A 137 -2.25 -3.66 -7.87
CA LEU A 137 -3.69 -3.60 -8.11
C LEU A 137 -4.07 -2.30 -8.82
N GLY A 138 -3.55 -1.17 -8.31
CA GLY A 138 -3.86 0.15 -8.86
C GLY A 138 -3.47 0.31 -10.32
N LEU A 139 -2.28 -0.14 -10.71
CA LEU A 139 -1.81 -0.05 -12.10
C LEU A 139 -2.62 -0.97 -13.04
N ARG A 140 -2.99 -2.18 -12.58
CA ARG A 140 -3.88 -3.09 -13.31
C ARG A 140 -5.27 -2.48 -13.50
N LEU A 141 -5.85 -1.89 -12.46
CA LEU A 141 -7.15 -1.21 -12.53
C LEU A 141 -7.11 -0.01 -13.47
N ALA A 142 -6.03 0.79 -13.43
CA ALA A 142 -5.83 1.91 -14.34
C ALA A 142 -5.81 1.48 -15.82
N GLN A 143 -5.30 0.27 -16.11
CA GLN A 143 -5.34 -0.32 -17.45
C GLN A 143 -6.71 -0.91 -17.79
N GLU A 144 -7.33 -1.65 -16.86
CA GLU A 144 -8.52 -2.45 -17.17
C GLU A 144 -9.83 -1.65 -17.15
N ILE A 145 -9.91 -0.62 -16.29
CA ILE A 145 -11.13 0.20 -16.11
C ILE A 145 -10.85 1.70 -16.14
N PRO A 146 -10.11 2.22 -17.15
CA PRO A 146 -9.75 3.64 -17.20
C PRO A 146 -10.95 4.59 -17.17
N ASN A 147 -12.09 4.18 -17.72
CA ASN A 147 -13.33 4.98 -17.75
C ASN A 147 -14.02 5.12 -16.38
N GLU A 148 -13.53 4.42 -15.35
CA GLU A 148 -14.06 4.48 -13.98
C GLU A 148 -13.14 5.27 -13.05
N LEU A 149 -11.99 5.72 -13.56
CA LEU A 149 -10.98 6.41 -12.79
C LEU A 149 -10.73 7.82 -13.33
N HIS A 150 -10.62 8.80 -12.42
CA HIS A 150 -10.15 10.15 -12.77
C HIS A 150 -8.64 10.18 -12.93
N SER A 151 -7.92 9.45 -12.09
CA SER A 151 -6.46 9.40 -12.09
C SER A 151 -5.97 8.21 -11.27
N TYR A 152 -4.71 7.85 -11.48
CA TYR A 152 -4.01 6.87 -10.67
C TYR A 152 -2.72 7.45 -10.05
N ILE A 153 -2.49 7.19 -8.77
CA ILE A 153 -1.28 7.57 -8.04
C ILE A 153 -0.60 6.32 -7.49
N GLY A 154 0.61 6.04 -7.95
CA GLY A 154 1.45 4.94 -7.47
C GLY A 154 2.51 5.43 -6.49
N PHE A 155 2.40 5.03 -5.21
CA PHE A 155 3.43 5.22 -4.20
C PHE A 155 4.31 3.98 -4.10
N SER A 156 5.64 4.12 -4.17
CA SER A 156 6.56 2.98 -4.21
C SER A 156 6.05 1.89 -5.16
N GLN A 157 5.81 2.30 -6.41
CA GLN A 157 5.19 1.48 -7.45
C GLN A 157 6.04 0.25 -7.78
N ILE A 158 5.43 -0.91 -7.82
CA ILE A 158 6.06 -2.15 -8.32
C ILE A 158 5.82 -2.26 -9.82
N ILE A 159 6.89 -2.46 -10.60
CA ILE A 159 6.84 -2.59 -12.07
C ILE A 159 7.29 -3.97 -12.52
N ASN A 160 8.46 -4.42 -12.09
CA ASN A 160 8.99 -5.75 -12.38
C ASN A 160 9.37 -6.43 -11.06
N TRP A 161 8.66 -7.51 -10.73
CA TRP A 161 8.83 -8.18 -9.45
C TRP A 161 10.19 -8.87 -9.32
N VAL A 162 10.59 -9.61 -10.35
CA VAL A 162 11.82 -10.41 -10.34
C VAL A 162 13.06 -9.51 -10.26
N GLU A 163 13.09 -8.46 -11.06
CA GLU A 163 14.18 -7.49 -11.04
C GLU A 163 14.25 -6.74 -9.71
N ASN A 164 13.08 -6.38 -9.15
CA ASN A 164 13.03 -5.77 -7.83
C ASN A 164 13.59 -6.71 -6.75
N ASP A 165 13.21 -7.99 -6.76
CA ASP A 165 13.73 -8.97 -5.80
C ASP A 165 15.23 -9.18 -5.96
N ARG A 166 15.76 -9.14 -7.18
CA ARG A 166 17.20 -9.23 -7.45
C ARG A 166 17.96 -8.08 -6.78
N LEU A 167 17.48 -6.84 -6.94
CA LEU A 167 18.08 -5.67 -6.29
C LEU A 167 17.94 -5.72 -4.76
N CYS A 168 16.79 -6.17 -4.25
CA CYS A 168 16.57 -6.39 -2.82
C CYS A 168 17.57 -7.40 -2.24
N LEU A 169 17.80 -8.54 -2.93
CA LEU A 169 18.75 -9.55 -2.51
C LEU A 169 20.17 -8.99 -2.48
N GLN A 170 20.60 -8.28 -3.53
CA GLN A 170 21.92 -7.63 -3.61
C GLN A 170 22.14 -6.68 -2.44
N TRP A 171 21.19 -5.76 -2.19
CA TRP A 171 21.28 -4.82 -1.06
C TRP A 171 21.38 -5.55 0.27
N THR A 172 20.54 -6.58 0.47
CA THR A 172 20.47 -7.29 1.75
C THR A 172 21.74 -8.08 2.01
N LEU A 173 22.30 -8.73 0.99
CA LEU A 173 23.59 -9.42 1.08
C LEU A 173 24.74 -8.45 1.35
N GLN A 174 24.77 -7.31 0.63
CA GLN A 174 25.79 -6.28 0.87
C GLN A 174 25.72 -5.76 2.31
N LYS A 175 24.52 -5.52 2.82
CA LYS A 175 24.30 -5.08 4.20
C LYS A 175 24.73 -6.15 5.21
N ALA A 176 24.38 -7.42 4.97
CA ALA A 176 24.81 -8.53 5.81
C ALA A 176 26.33 -8.67 5.85
N LYS A 177 27.02 -8.54 4.71
CA LYS A 177 28.48 -8.58 4.60
C LYS A 177 29.12 -7.40 5.32
N SER A 178 28.60 -6.18 5.17
CA SER A 178 29.14 -5.00 5.87
C SER A 178 29.02 -5.08 7.39
N LEU A 179 28.03 -5.84 7.88
CA LEU A 179 27.80 -6.08 9.30
C LEU A 179 28.47 -7.38 9.80
N HIS A 180 29.23 -8.09 8.95
CA HIS A 180 29.84 -9.41 9.25
C HIS A 180 28.83 -10.42 9.82
N HIS A 181 27.57 -10.38 9.33
CA HIS A 181 26.47 -11.18 9.87
C HIS A 181 26.39 -12.56 9.20
N ALA A 182 27.26 -13.51 9.61
CA ALA A 182 27.40 -14.83 8.98
C ALA A 182 26.07 -15.59 8.77
N LYS A 183 25.17 -15.56 9.78
CA LYS A 183 23.86 -16.23 9.69
C LYS A 183 22.97 -15.63 8.58
N ALA A 184 23.01 -14.31 8.40
CA ALA A 184 22.22 -13.65 7.35
C ALA A 184 22.80 -13.99 5.97
N ILE A 185 24.13 -13.93 5.83
CA ILE A 185 24.82 -14.26 4.58
C ILE A 185 24.45 -15.68 4.15
N ALA A 186 24.65 -16.68 5.02
CA ALA A 186 24.34 -18.08 4.72
C ALA A 186 22.87 -18.30 4.36
N ALA A 187 21.93 -17.65 5.08
CA ALA A 187 20.51 -17.78 4.81
C ALA A 187 20.09 -17.14 3.46
N LEU A 188 20.68 -16.00 3.11
CA LEU A 188 20.39 -15.30 1.85
C LEU A 188 21.01 -16.02 0.64
N GLU A 189 22.25 -16.53 0.78
CA GLU A 189 22.89 -17.33 -0.27
C GLU A 189 22.15 -18.65 -0.51
N ALA A 190 21.57 -19.27 0.53
CA ALA A 190 20.73 -20.45 0.40
C ALA A 190 19.37 -20.19 -0.29
N CYS A 191 18.91 -18.94 -0.37
CA CYS A 191 17.72 -18.60 -1.14
C CYS A 191 17.95 -18.74 -2.65
N GLY A 192 19.18 -18.63 -3.14
CA GLY A 192 19.50 -18.56 -4.57
C GLY A 192 19.05 -17.26 -5.21
N GLU A 193 18.99 -17.25 -6.55
CA GLU A 193 18.59 -16.08 -7.34
C GLU A 193 17.06 -16.06 -7.59
N PRO A 194 16.44 -14.87 -7.69
CA PRO A 194 15.04 -14.75 -8.14
C PRO A 194 14.84 -15.30 -9.57
N PRO A 195 13.61 -15.76 -9.91
CA PRO A 195 12.39 -15.69 -9.12
C PRO A 195 12.32 -16.73 -8.00
N PHE A 196 11.85 -16.30 -6.82
CA PHE A 196 11.72 -17.16 -5.65
C PHE A 196 10.42 -17.98 -5.68
N VAL A 197 10.31 -18.88 -6.68
CA VAL A 197 9.09 -19.68 -6.94
C VAL A 197 9.18 -21.11 -6.44
N THR A 198 10.34 -21.58 -6.00
CA THR A 198 10.50 -22.96 -5.49
C THR A 198 9.82 -23.13 -4.13
N SER A 199 9.81 -22.09 -3.31
CA SER A 199 9.15 -22.09 -2.01
C SER A 199 8.91 -20.67 -1.52
N VAL A 200 7.73 -20.42 -0.96
CA VAL A 200 7.41 -19.16 -0.25
C VAL A 200 8.48 -18.77 0.78
N LYS A 201 9.16 -19.76 1.38
CA LYS A 201 10.23 -19.54 2.37
C LYS A 201 11.43 -18.77 1.82
N GLN A 202 11.75 -18.90 0.53
CA GLN A 202 12.86 -18.15 -0.09
C GLN A 202 12.55 -16.65 -0.01
N TRP A 203 11.41 -16.25 -0.51
CA TRP A 203 10.94 -14.88 -0.50
C TRP A 203 10.78 -14.35 0.94
N GLN A 204 10.17 -15.14 1.83
CA GLN A 204 10.02 -14.78 3.25
C GLN A 204 11.36 -14.54 3.94
N THR A 205 12.38 -15.36 3.63
CA THR A 205 13.71 -15.21 4.18
C THR A 205 14.35 -13.89 3.77
N LEU A 206 14.26 -13.52 2.49
CA LEU A 206 14.73 -12.21 2.02
C LEU A 206 14.02 -11.08 2.77
N ARG A 207 12.69 -11.07 2.79
CA ARG A 207 11.89 -10.00 3.42
C ARG A 207 12.15 -9.89 4.93
N MET A 208 12.33 -11.01 5.61
CA MET A 208 12.70 -11.02 7.03
C MET A 208 14.04 -10.32 7.28
N TRP A 209 15.07 -10.61 6.48
CA TRP A 209 16.38 -9.99 6.64
C TRP A 209 16.36 -8.51 6.23
N MET A 210 15.64 -8.15 5.17
CA MET A 210 15.40 -6.76 4.81
C MET A 210 14.78 -5.97 5.97
N ALA A 211 13.72 -6.50 6.59
CA ALA A 211 13.07 -5.87 7.72
C ALA A 211 14.01 -5.74 8.93
N ARG A 212 14.83 -6.75 9.22
CA ARG A 212 15.85 -6.72 10.29
C ARG A 212 16.93 -5.66 10.04
N PHE A 213 17.23 -5.37 8.79
CA PHE A 213 18.18 -4.33 8.38
C PHE A 213 17.53 -2.98 8.13
N ASN A 214 16.27 -2.81 8.53
CA ASN A 214 15.50 -1.57 8.45
C ASN A 214 15.31 -1.04 7.01
N SER A 215 15.13 -1.91 6.03
CA SER A 215 14.96 -1.55 4.61
C SER A 215 13.78 -0.63 4.33
N MET A 216 12.75 -0.64 5.19
CA MET A 216 11.54 0.18 5.02
C MET A 216 11.64 1.55 5.68
N ILE A 217 12.66 1.75 6.51
CA ILE A 217 12.73 2.90 7.42
C ILE A 217 13.75 3.90 6.89
N TYR A 218 13.30 5.14 6.70
CA TYR A 218 14.21 6.24 6.40
C TYR A 218 15.11 6.56 7.59
N THR A 219 16.32 7.06 7.33
CA THR A 219 17.22 7.63 8.33
C THR A 219 17.33 9.13 8.09
N ASP A 220 17.03 9.90 9.13
CA ASP A 220 17.20 11.35 9.17
C ASP A 220 17.91 11.71 10.48
N GLU A 221 18.84 12.65 10.45
CA GLU A 221 19.61 13.07 11.64
C GLU A 221 18.73 13.83 12.64
N GLN A 222 17.72 14.53 12.17
CA GLN A 222 16.84 15.38 12.97
C GLN A 222 15.53 14.68 13.37
N VAL A 223 15.03 13.78 12.55
CA VAL A 223 13.77 13.08 12.76
C VAL A 223 14.01 11.58 12.93
N ARG A 224 13.93 11.12 14.18
CA ARG A 224 14.02 9.67 14.44
C ARG A 224 12.78 8.96 13.93
N HIS A 225 12.96 8.08 12.97
CA HIS A 225 11.86 7.25 12.49
C HIS A 225 11.30 6.38 13.61
N PRO A 226 9.97 6.41 13.86
CA PRO A 226 9.34 5.65 14.93
C PRO A 226 9.33 4.14 14.66
N GLY A 227 9.59 3.71 13.42
CA GLY A 227 9.67 2.31 13.01
C GLY A 227 8.34 1.57 13.23
N MET A 228 8.45 0.27 13.48
CA MET A 228 7.30 -0.59 13.78
C MET A 228 6.50 -0.14 15.02
N LYS A 229 7.09 0.67 15.90
CA LYS A 229 6.37 1.24 17.05
C LYS A 229 5.22 2.16 16.61
N LEU A 230 5.38 2.87 15.51
CA LEU A 230 4.29 3.70 14.96
C LEU A 230 3.13 2.82 14.51
N ILE A 231 3.40 1.78 13.74
CA ILE A 231 2.40 0.85 13.23
C ILE A 231 1.68 0.16 14.40
N MET A 232 2.44 -0.37 15.37
CA MET A 232 1.84 -0.95 16.58
C MET A 232 1.00 0.07 17.36
N SER A 233 1.43 1.32 17.42
CA SER A 233 0.67 2.40 18.04
C SER A 233 -0.66 2.67 17.30
N ILE A 234 -0.67 2.67 15.97
CA ILE A 234 -1.88 2.82 15.16
C ILE A 234 -2.85 1.69 15.45
N LEU A 235 -2.39 0.44 15.38
CA LEU A 235 -3.22 -0.74 15.61
C LEU A 235 -3.79 -0.78 17.04
N LEU A 236 -2.94 -0.64 18.06
CA LEU A 236 -3.33 -0.74 19.47
C LEU A 236 -4.23 0.41 19.95
N ARG A 237 -4.18 1.55 19.27
CA ARG A 237 -4.93 2.75 19.64
C ARG A 237 -6.09 3.02 18.70
N SER A 238 -6.34 2.16 17.72
CA SER A 238 -7.49 2.28 16.85
C SER A 238 -8.79 2.14 17.65
N PRO A 239 -9.75 3.06 17.49
CA PRO A 239 -11.05 2.93 18.14
C PRO A 239 -11.90 1.81 17.51
N ASP A 240 -11.54 1.35 16.33
CA ASP A 240 -12.32 0.42 15.53
C ASP A 240 -11.76 -1.01 15.53
N TYR A 241 -10.52 -1.20 15.99
CA TYR A 241 -9.90 -2.52 16.09
C TYR A 241 -10.06 -3.13 17.46
N SER A 242 -10.57 -4.34 17.51
CA SER A 242 -10.50 -5.22 18.68
C SER A 242 -9.11 -5.85 18.80
N PHE A 243 -8.81 -6.46 19.93
CA PHE A 243 -7.57 -7.21 20.09
C PHE A 243 -7.45 -8.37 19.09
N SER A 244 -8.58 -9.00 18.74
CA SER A 244 -8.61 -10.03 17.69
C SER A 244 -8.27 -9.47 16.30
N ASP A 245 -8.71 -8.25 15.96
CA ASP A 245 -8.38 -7.62 14.68
C ASP A 245 -6.87 -7.34 14.56
N ILE A 246 -6.21 -6.97 15.68
CA ILE A 246 -4.77 -6.78 15.72
C ILE A 246 -4.03 -8.11 15.47
N ILE A 247 -4.46 -9.20 16.15
CA ILE A 247 -3.91 -10.53 15.90
C ILE A 247 -4.15 -10.95 14.45
N ASN A 248 -5.35 -10.70 13.93
CA ASN A 248 -5.75 -11.01 12.57
C ASN A 248 -4.93 -10.26 11.53
N THR A 249 -4.46 -9.05 11.84
CA THR A 249 -3.52 -8.31 10.96
C THR A 249 -2.24 -9.11 10.72
N PHE A 250 -1.66 -9.70 11.77
CA PHE A 250 -0.43 -10.50 11.62
C PHE A 250 -0.70 -11.88 11.02
N ARG A 251 -1.82 -12.52 11.37
CA ARG A 251 -2.25 -13.79 10.77
C ARG A 251 -2.54 -13.61 9.28
N GLY A 252 -3.26 -12.56 8.92
CA GLY A 252 -3.61 -12.24 7.56
C GLY A 252 -2.38 -11.98 6.70
N PHE A 253 -1.40 -11.24 7.23
CA PHE A 253 -0.13 -11.04 6.54
C PHE A 253 0.57 -12.36 6.21
N GLN A 254 0.62 -13.31 7.15
CA GLN A 254 1.21 -14.63 6.88
C GLN A 254 0.36 -15.47 5.93
N HIS A 255 -0.95 -15.41 6.07
CA HIS A 255 -1.90 -16.24 5.31
C HIS A 255 -2.03 -15.80 3.85
N SER A 256 -1.84 -14.50 3.57
CA SER A 256 -1.99 -13.95 2.22
C SER A 256 -0.86 -14.36 1.27
N TYR A 257 0.29 -14.77 1.77
CA TYR A 257 1.43 -15.20 0.93
C TYR A 257 1.35 -16.70 0.64
N THR A 258 0.49 -17.06 -0.31
CA THR A 258 0.41 -18.45 -0.81
C THR A 258 1.50 -18.71 -1.85
N GLN A 259 1.82 -20.00 -2.09
CA GLN A 259 2.74 -20.39 -3.15
C GLN A 259 2.24 -19.91 -4.52
N SER A 260 0.95 -20.08 -4.80
CA SER A 260 0.30 -19.60 -6.02
C SER A 260 0.47 -18.09 -6.23
N LEU A 261 0.26 -17.28 -5.19
CA LEU A 261 0.40 -15.82 -5.30
C LEU A 261 1.87 -15.40 -5.56
N ILE A 262 2.85 -16.10 -4.98
CA ILE A 262 4.27 -15.84 -5.26
C ILE A 262 4.62 -16.20 -6.72
N GLU A 263 4.05 -17.27 -7.26
CA GLU A 263 4.21 -17.63 -8.68
C GLU A 263 3.59 -16.58 -9.60
N GLU A 264 2.41 -16.03 -9.26
CA GLU A 264 1.80 -14.91 -9.98
C GLU A 264 2.66 -13.65 -9.92
N PHE A 265 3.25 -13.34 -8.76
CA PHE A 265 4.16 -12.19 -8.62
C PHE A 265 5.36 -12.30 -9.54
N ALA A 266 5.92 -13.50 -9.71
CA ALA A 266 7.04 -13.71 -10.60
C ALA A 266 6.73 -13.44 -12.09
N GLN A 267 5.44 -13.36 -12.46
CA GLN A 267 4.99 -13.00 -13.81
C GLN A 267 4.77 -11.49 -14.00
N ILE A 268 4.91 -10.69 -12.94
CA ILE A 268 4.68 -9.24 -13.02
C ILE A 268 5.86 -8.58 -13.72
N ASP A 269 5.59 -8.10 -14.94
CA ASP A 269 6.40 -7.14 -15.67
C ASP A 269 5.48 -6.14 -16.39
N PHE A 270 5.20 -5.04 -15.72
CA PHE A 270 4.34 -3.99 -16.26
C PHE A 270 5.04 -3.16 -17.35
N ALA A 271 6.35 -3.17 -17.40
CA ALA A 271 7.07 -2.53 -18.50
C ALA A 271 6.77 -3.18 -19.85
N VAL A 272 6.41 -4.46 -19.84
CA VAL A 272 5.98 -5.22 -21.02
C VAL A 272 4.46 -5.21 -21.18
N SER A 273 3.72 -5.46 -20.08
CA SER A 273 2.27 -5.70 -20.15
C SER A 273 1.41 -4.43 -20.12
N ILE A 274 1.95 -3.27 -19.72
CA ILE A 274 1.22 -2.00 -19.64
C ILE A 274 2.03 -0.88 -20.35
N PRO A 275 2.08 -0.88 -21.68
CA PRO A 275 2.81 0.16 -22.42
C PRO A 275 2.10 1.52 -22.44
N ARG A 276 0.78 1.54 -22.12
CA ARG A 276 -0.07 2.72 -22.20
C ARG A 276 -1.10 2.77 -21.09
N LEU A 277 -1.38 4.00 -20.61
CA LEU A 277 -2.47 4.33 -19.68
C LEU A 277 -3.25 5.54 -20.21
N ASP A 278 -4.58 5.41 -20.27
CA ASP A 278 -5.47 6.43 -20.83
C ASP A 278 -6.09 7.37 -19.77
N ILE A 279 -5.47 7.45 -18.59
CA ILE A 279 -5.81 8.36 -17.49
C ILE A 279 -4.56 9.08 -17.01
N PRO A 280 -4.68 10.24 -16.34
CA PRO A 280 -3.56 10.90 -15.67
C PRO A 280 -2.92 9.97 -14.64
N VAL A 281 -1.58 9.91 -14.61
CA VAL A 281 -0.83 9.05 -13.70
C VAL A 281 0.32 9.78 -13.02
N ILE A 282 0.45 9.58 -11.70
CA ILE A 282 1.57 10.10 -10.92
C ILE A 282 2.27 8.95 -10.21
N PHE A 283 3.59 8.87 -10.34
CA PHE A 283 4.41 8.00 -9.51
C PHE A 283 5.21 8.82 -8.51
N ILE A 284 5.08 8.47 -7.23
CA ILE A 284 5.78 9.11 -6.12
C ILE A 284 6.65 8.08 -5.41
N HIS A 285 7.95 8.35 -5.31
CA HIS A 285 8.90 7.35 -4.85
C HIS A 285 9.92 7.92 -3.87
N GLY A 286 10.18 7.20 -2.78
CA GLY A 286 11.23 7.53 -1.83
C GLY A 286 12.61 7.25 -2.43
N ARG A 287 13.52 8.22 -2.44
CA ARG A 287 14.86 8.06 -3.00
C ARG A 287 15.72 7.04 -2.24
N LYS A 288 15.39 6.80 -0.97
CA LYS A 288 16.08 5.85 -0.10
C LYS A 288 15.35 4.49 -0.04
N ASP A 289 14.36 4.25 -0.90
CA ASP A 289 13.62 2.99 -0.92
C ASP A 289 14.47 1.86 -1.51
N VAL A 290 14.80 0.89 -0.66
CA VAL A 290 15.51 -0.34 -1.01
C VAL A 290 14.61 -1.57 -0.90
N HIS A 291 13.32 -1.35 -0.68
CA HIS A 291 12.29 -2.38 -0.64
C HIS A 291 11.55 -2.49 -1.97
N VAL A 292 11.31 -1.35 -2.61
CA VAL A 292 10.89 -1.21 -4.01
C VAL A 292 11.80 -0.18 -4.66
N TYR A 293 12.42 -0.54 -5.77
CA TYR A 293 13.45 0.29 -6.41
C TYR A 293 12.86 1.28 -7.41
N GLY A 294 12.97 2.57 -7.09
CA GLY A 294 12.40 3.65 -7.89
C GLY A 294 13.06 3.86 -9.25
N ASN A 295 14.29 3.40 -9.47
CA ASN A 295 14.92 3.46 -10.80
C ASN A 295 14.20 2.56 -11.82
N ILE A 296 13.63 1.42 -11.41
CA ILE A 296 12.80 0.58 -12.28
C ILE A 296 11.52 1.34 -12.68
N VAL A 297 10.93 2.06 -11.72
CA VAL A 297 9.73 2.88 -11.97
C VAL A 297 10.04 4.06 -12.88
N GLU A 298 11.17 4.73 -12.67
CA GLU A 298 11.58 5.86 -13.50
C GLU A 298 11.86 5.43 -14.96
N GLU A 299 12.44 4.24 -15.16
CA GLU A 299 12.63 3.67 -16.49
C GLU A 299 11.29 3.36 -17.16
N PHE A 300 10.36 2.74 -16.43
CA PHE A 300 8.99 2.51 -16.91
C PHE A 300 8.29 3.83 -17.26
N TYR A 301 8.35 4.81 -16.36
CA TYR A 301 7.76 6.14 -16.57
C TYR A 301 8.26 6.79 -17.88
N ARG A 302 9.54 6.70 -18.19
CA ARG A 302 10.10 7.27 -19.43
C ARG A 302 9.48 6.65 -20.67
N LYS A 303 9.19 5.34 -20.65
CA LYS A 303 8.67 4.56 -21.79
C LYS A 303 7.13 4.55 -21.87
N LEU A 304 6.44 4.76 -20.74
CA LEU A 304 4.99 4.71 -20.66
C LEU A 304 4.33 5.76 -21.58
N ASP A 305 3.42 5.34 -22.45
CA ASP A 305 2.51 6.25 -23.16
C ASP A 305 1.35 6.63 -22.21
N ALA A 306 1.22 7.93 -21.93
CA ALA A 306 0.15 8.44 -21.07
C ALA A 306 -0.35 9.79 -21.62
N PRO A 307 -1.24 9.75 -22.63
CA PRO A 307 -1.68 10.94 -23.34
C PRO A 307 -2.46 11.93 -22.49
N GLN A 308 -3.03 11.49 -21.35
CA GLN A 308 -3.73 12.34 -20.38
C GLN A 308 -2.78 13.00 -19.36
N GLY A 309 -1.49 12.72 -19.48
CA GLY A 309 -0.45 13.27 -18.59
C GLY A 309 0.16 12.25 -17.64
N LYS A 310 1.45 12.41 -17.40
CA LYS A 310 2.18 11.60 -16.41
C LYS A 310 3.19 12.45 -15.66
N GLN A 311 3.41 12.11 -14.40
CA GLN A 311 4.41 12.75 -13.55
C GLN A 311 5.18 11.71 -12.74
N PHE A 312 6.48 11.97 -12.50
CA PHE A 312 7.30 11.20 -11.58
C PHE A 312 7.94 12.12 -10.56
N ILE A 313 7.75 11.82 -9.26
CA ILE A 313 8.20 12.67 -8.16
C ILE A 313 9.09 11.86 -7.23
N TRP A 314 10.36 12.25 -7.13
CA TRP A 314 11.25 11.76 -6.09
C TRP A 314 11.03 12.48 -4.76
N LYS A 315 11.10 11.71 -3.65
CA LYS A 315 11.08 12.22 -2.28
C LYS A 315 12.41 11.88 -1.61
N ASP A 316 13.23 12.90 -1.42
CA ASP A 316 14.64 12.72 -1.07
C ASP A 316 14.88 12.20 0.36
N LYS A 317 13.96 12.51 1.29
CA LYS A 317 14.03 12.07 2.69
C LYS A 317 13.42 10.68 2.90
N SER A 318 12.55 10.23 2.01
CA SER A 318 11.73 9.03 2.15
C SER A 318 12.44 7.75 1.71
N SER A 319 12.10 6.66 2.39
CA SER A 319 12.31 5.26 2.01
C SER A 319 10.98 4.67 1.56
N HIS A 320 10.74 3.35 1.79
CA HIS A 320 9.46 2.69 1.55
C HIS A 320 8.34 3.25 2.45
N MET A 321 8.69 3.69 3.67
CA MET A 321 7.86 4.56 4.50
C MET A 321 8.29 6.01 4.27
N PHE A 322 7.31 6.88 4.03
CA PHE A 322 7.59 8.27 3.73
C PHE A 322 7.91 9.07 4.99
N HIS A 323 8.86 9.98 4.86
CA HIS A 323 9.19 10.93 5.91
C HIS A 323 7.98 11.87 6.15
N PRO A 324 7.70 12.32 7.38
CA PRO A 324 6.57 13.19 7.68
C PRO A 324 6.45 14.42 6.77
N GLU A 325 7.55 15.13 6.49
CA GLU A 325 7.56 16.27 5.59
C GLU A 325 7.21 15.89 4.14
N ASP A 326 7.73 14.74 3.66
CA ASP A 326 7.39 14.23 2.33
C ASP A 326 5.94 13.76 2.28
N SER A 327 5.40 13.20 3.38
CA SER A 327 3.99 12.84 3.50
C SER A 327 3.07 14.06 3.43
N GLU A 328 3.45 15.18 4.05
CA GLU A 328 2.71 16.45 3.94
C GLU A 328 2.79 17.01 2.51
N ALA A 329 3.96 16.94 1.87
CA ALA A 329 4.10 17.32 0.48
C ALA A 329 3.30 16.42 -0.48
N ASN A 330 3.16 15.12 -0.17
CA ASN A 330 2.29 14.20 -0.92
C ASN A 330 0.81 14.57 -0.77
N GLU A 331 0.36 14.94 0.45
CA GLU A 331 -0.99 15.44 0.67
C GLU A 331 -1.30 16.64 -0.25
N HIS A 332 -0.37 17.60 -0.31
CA HIS A 332 -0.50 18.76 -1.20
C HIS A 332 -0.56 18.34 -2.67
N THR A 333 0.31 17.43 -3.11
CA THR A 333 0.29 16.91 -4.49
C THR A 333 -1.08 16.30 -4.83
N LEU A 334 -1.68 15.50 -3.93
CA LEU A 334 -2.99 14.91 -4.15
C LEU A 334 -4.10 15.97 -4.24
N ILE A 335 -4.02 17.05 -3.45
CA ILE A 335 -5.00 18.15 -3.50
C ILE A 335 -4.90 18.92 -4.81
N CYS A 336 -3.69 19.24 -5.28
CA CYS A 336 -3.47 19.95 -6.55
C CYS A 336 -3.94 19.16 -7.80
N MET A 337 -4.20 17.87 -7.66
CA MET A 337 -4.80 17.08 -8.77
C MET A 337 -6.28 17.39 -9.02
N LEU A 338 -6.93 18.14 -8.16
CA LEU A 338 -8.34 18.56 -8.31
C LEU A 338 -8.47 19.89 -9.06
N GLU A 339 -7.37 20.62 -9.21
CA GLU A 339 -7.26 21.88 -9.95
C GLU A 339 -6.98 21.63 -11.45
#